data_8648da8f3b29192de5ff77deb9fa8b49
#
_entry.id   8648da8f3b29192de5ff77deb9fa8b49
#
_cell.length_a   1.000
_cell.length_b   1.000
_cell.length_c   1.000
_cell.angle_alpha   90.00
_cell.angle_beta   90.00
_cell.angle_gamma   90.00
#
_symmetry.space_group_name_H-M   'P 1'
#
loop_
_entity.id
_entity.type
_entity.pdbx_description
1 polymer ?
#
loop_
_entity_poly.entity_id
_entity_poly.type
_entity_poly.pdbx_seq_one_letter_code
_entity_poly.pdbx_strand_id
1 'polypeptide(L)'
;MNLVIERNETNRNSKGGTELMAEALAKYVDNELLSKFQVIPSRVRELDPNKIPILWLHDLPWDPESAKLKDPDWRNQFKKIVFVSHWQQQMYHTVLGVPYSQGIVIKNAIDPIPQEYIDKSELDQSDIRHGKIRLIYHPTPHRGLEILVPVFQEMLKYHPDIHLDVFSSFKLYGWGERDKPYQELFEEIKNHPNMTYHGSVSQDELRKAIGKAHIFAYPSIWQETSCLCA
;
A
#
# COMPACT_ATOMS: atom_id res chain seq x y z
N MET A 1 -3.32 -6.20 23.87
CA MET A 1 -4.67 -6.21 23.28
C MET A 1 -4.51 -6.48 21.79
N ASN A 2 -4.91 -7.66 21.33
CA ASN A 2 -4.72 -8.01 19.93
C ASN A 2 -5.78 -7.28 19.10
N LEU A 3 -5.34 -6.34 18.25
CA LEU A 3 -6.09 -6.02 17.04
C LEU A 3 -6.16 -7.33 16.26
N VAL A 4 -7.29 -8.07 16.41
CA VAL A 4 -7.47 -9.33 15.70
C VAL A 4 -7.74 -9.00 14.25
N ILE A 5 -6.67 -8.88 13.49
CA ILE A 5 -6.74 -9.04 12.05
C ILE A 5 -6.69 -10.56 11.84
N GLU A 6 -7.86 -11.19 11.77
CA GLU A 6 -7.93 -12.60 11.37
C GLU A 6 -7.39 -12.72 9.95
N ARG A 7 -6.15 -13.15 9.83
CA ARG A 7 -5.53 -13.55 8.58
C ARG A 7 -4.98 -14.95 8.70
N ASN A 8 -5.30 -15.74 7.68
CA ASN A 8 -4.59 -16.96 7.38
C ASN A 8 -3.09 -16.68 7.34
N GLU A 9 -2.29 -17.59 7.87
CA GLU A 9 -0.83 -17.51 8.01
C GLU A 9 -0.15 -17.05 6.71
N THR A 10 0.01 -15.76 6.59
CA THR A 10 0.85 -15.16 5.57
C THR A 10 2.18 -14.81 6.17
N ASN A 11 3.20 -14.89 5.35
CA ASN A 11 4.58 -14.57 5.69
C ASN A 11 4.61 -13.38 6.68
N ARG A 12 4.96 -13.61 7.95
CA ARG A 12 4.86 -12.65 9.06
C ARG A 12 5.55 -11.30 8.82
N ASN A 13 6.33 -11.21 7.73
CA ASN A 13 7.13 -10.05 7.37
C ASN A 13 6.60 -9.28 6.15
N SER A 14 5.59 -9.78 5.44
CA SER A 14 4.96 -9.09 4.29
C SER A 14 3.60 -8.53 4.70
N LYS A 15 3.39 -7.22 4.55
CA LYS A 15 2.18 -6.53 5.03
C LYS A 15 1.67 -5.56 3.99
N GLY A 16 0.35 -5.51 3.83
CA GLY A 16 -0.32 -4.49 3.04
C GLY A 16 -0.48 -3.17 3.79
N GLY A 17 -0.97 -2.14 3.09
CA GLY A 17 -1.09 -0.80 3.66
C GLY A 17 -1.98 -0.72 4.91
N THR A 18 -3.09 -1.44 4.94
CA THR A 18 -4.02 -1.45 6.08
C THR A 18 -3.35 -2.01 7.35
N GLU A 19 -2.55 -3.08 7.20
CA GLU A 19 -1.82 -3.69 8.32
C GLU A 19 -0.73 -2.78 8.85
N LEU A 20 0.02 -2.14 7.96
CA LEU A 20 1.06 -1.18 8.34
C LEU A 20 0.46 -0.01 9.12
N MET A 21 -0.70 0.50 8.70
CA MET A 21 -1.38 1.57 9.41
C MET A 21 -1.92 1.13 10.76
N ALA A 22 -2.48 -0.07 10.88
CA ALA A 22 -2.95 -0.62 12.15
C ALA A 22 -1.81 -0.82 13.14
N GLU A 23 -0.64 -1.28 12.69
CA GLU A 23 0.56 -1.40 13.51
C GLU A 23 1.12 -0.04 13.94
N ALA A 24 1.14 0.93 13.02
CA ALA A 24 1.55 2.29 13.35
C ALA A 24 0.63 2.89 14.42
N LEU A 25 -0.68 2.70 14.30
CA LEU A 25 -1.64 3.13 15.33
C LEU A 25 -1.31 2.51 16.69
N ALA A 26 -1.09 1.19 16.74
CA ALA A 26 -0.75 0.47 17.97
C ALA A 26 0.62 0.88 18.54
N LYS A 27 1.55 1.29 17.71
CA LYS A 27 2.90 1.73 18.11
C LYS A 27 2.92 3.13 18.70
N TYR A 28 2.16 4.07 18.11
CA TYR A 28 2.29 5.49 18.40
C TYR A 28 1.18 6.06 19.29
N VAL A 29 0.05 5.39 19.43
CA VAL A 29 -1.05 5.84 20.27
C VAL A 29 -1.01 5.15 21.63
N ASP A 30 -1.22 5.92 22.69
CA ASP A 30 -1.24 5.41 24.06
C ASP A 30 -2.28 4.28 24.23
N ASN A 31 -1.86 3.21 24.88
CA ASN A 31 -2.69 2.01 25.06
C ASN A 31 -3.94 2.24 25.94
N GLU A 32 -3.85 3.12 26.95
CA GLU A 32 -5.01 3.46 27.77
C GLU A 32 -6.05 4.20 26.93
N LEU A 33 -5.60 5.12 26.08
CA LEU A 33 -6.47 5.82 25.13
C LEU A 33 -7.10 4.84 24.15
N LEU A 34 -6.30 3.99 23.48
CA LEU A 34 -6.79 2.99 22.51
C LEU A 34 -7.80 2.01 23.14
N SER A 35 -7.66 1.71 24.44
CA SER A 35 -8.58 0.79 25.12
C SER A 35 -10.03 1.25 25.12
N LYS A 36 -10.26 2.56 25.00
CA LYS A 36 -11.61 3.19 24.99
C LYS A 36 -12.29 3.10 23.62
N PHE A 37 -11.53 2.78 22.57
CA PHE A 37 -12.04 2.77 21.20
C PHE A 37 -11.96 1.38 20.58
N GLN A 38 -12.90 1.08 19.70
CA GLN A 38 -12.79 0.02 18.72
C GLN A 38 -12.48 0.67 17.37
N VAL A 39 -11.20 0.69 16.99
CA VAL A 39 -10.80 1.17 15.66
C VAL A 39 -10.89 0.01 14.68
N ILE A 40 -11.76 0.15 13.67
CA ILE A 40 -12.10 -0.91 12.72
C ILE A 40 -11.52 -0.54 11.34
N PRO A 41 -10.46 -1.21 10.89
CA PRO A 41 -9.88 -0.95 9.58
C PRO A 41 -10.74 -1.57 8.47
N SER A 42 -11.47 -0.74 7.75
CA SER A 42 -12.35 -1.02 6.60
C SER A 42 -13.50 -1.99 6.84
N ARG A 43 -13.26 -3.16 7.43
CA ARG A 43 -14.22 -4.27 7.43
C ARG A 43 -14.82 -4.50 8.80
N VAL A 44 -16.10 -4.15 8.93
CA VAL A 44 -16.83 -4.33 10.18
C VAL A 44 -17.28 -5.80 10.31
N ARG A 45 -16.84 -6.46 11.38
CA ARG A 45 -17.31 -7.81 11.74
C ARG A 45 -18.31 -7.73 12.88
N GLU A 46 -17.87 -7.32 14.03
CA GLU A 46 -18.68 -7.21 15.24
C GLU A 46 -18.36 -5.89 15.96
N LEU A 47 -19.37 -5.25 16.55
CA LEU A 47 -19.20 -4.05 17.36
C LEU A 47 -19.14 -4.43 18.85
N ASP A 48 -18.08 -3.95 19.53
CA ASP A 48 -17.93 -4.11 20.97
C ASP A 48 -18.82 -3.06 21.68
N PRO A 49 -19.86 -3.46 22.44
CA PRO A 49 -20.77 -2.51 23.09
C PRO A 49 -20.11 -1.68 24.19
N ASN A 50 -18.92 -2.07 24.65
CA ASN A 50 -18.19 -1.39 25.72
C ASN A 50 -17.17 -0.37 25.18
N LYS A 51 -17.06 -0.20 23.86
CA LYS A 51 -16.09 0.68 23.23
C LYS A 51 -16.75 1.67 22.29
N ILE A 52 -16.04 2.76 22.03
CA ILE A 52 -16.46 3.77 21.06
C ILE A 52 -16.02 3.32 19.66
N PRO A 53 -16.94 2.97 18.75
CA PRO A 53 -16.57 2.47 17.44
C PRO A 53 -16.13 3.61 16.51
N ILE A 54 -14.95 3.44 15.92
CA ILE A 54 -14.38 4.30 14.89
C ILE A 54 -14.16 3.45 13.64
N LEU A 55 -14.78 3.81 12.53
CA LEU A 55 -14.56 3.15 11.26
C LEU A 55 -13.44 3.86 10.49
N TRP A 56 -12.33 3.19 10.27
CA TRP A 56 -11.18 3.72 9.54
C TRP A 56 -11.10 3.08 8.16
N LEU A 57 -11.54 3.81 7.15
CA LEU A 57 -11.70 3.31 5.79
C LEU A 57 -10.39 3.38 4.99
N HIS A 58 -10.00 2.25 4.42
CA HIS A 58 -8.87 2.11 3.50
C HIS A 58 -9.33 1.69 2.10
N ASP A 59 -10.52 1.09 1.98
CA ASP A 59 -11.07 0.58 0.73
C ASP A 59 -11.81 1.67 -0.07
N LEU A 60 -12.17 1.34 -1.29
CA LEU A 60 -12.94 2.20 -2.19
C LEU A 60 -14.44 2.10 -1.87
N PRO A 61 -15.27 3.13 -2.18
CA PRO A 61 -16.71 3.12 -1.86
C PRO A 61 -17.51 2.07 -2.63
N TRP A 62 -16.99 1.52 -3.72
CA TRP A 62 -17.60 0.42 -4.48
C TRP A 62 -17.13 -0.96 -4.03
N ASP A 63 -16.28 -1.06 -3.01
CA ASP A 63 -16.05 -2.33 -2.33
C ASP A 63 -17.38 -2.82 -1.73
N PRO A 64 -17.77 -4.09 -1.94
CA PRO A 64 -19.04 -4.63 -1.42
C PRO A 64 -19.22 -4.45 0.09
N GLU A 65 -18.15 -4.50 0.86
CA GLU A 65 -18.19 -4.29 2.32
C GLU A 65 -18.56 -2.85 2.71
N SER A 66 -18.29 -1.88 1.83
CA SER A 66 -18.64 -0.46 2.03
C SER A 66 -20.12 -0.17 1.77
N ALA A 67 -20.84 -1.04 1.07
CA ALA A 67 -22.22 -0.77 0.61
C ALA A 67 -23.20 -0.47 1.77
N LYS A 68 -22.98 -1.05 2.95
CA LYS A 68 -23.81 -0.81 4.15
C LYS A 68 -23.79 0.64 4.62
N LEU A 69 -22.77 1.41 4.25
CA LEU A 69 -22.67 2.84 4.61
C LEU A 69 -23.69 3.73 3.88
N LYS A 70 -24.44 3.19 2.91
CA LYS A 70 -25.64 3.87 2.34
C LYS A 70 -26.73 4.05 3.38
N ASP A 71 -26.85 3.08 4.31
CA ASP A 71 -27.87 3.10 5.37
C ASP A 71 -27.43 4.07 6.49
N PRO A 72 -28.23 5.14 6.77
CA PRO A 72 -27.96 6.05 7.86
C PRO A 72 -27.91 5.37 9.23
N ASP A 73 -28.79 4.41 9.50
CA ASP A 73 -28.86 3.73 10.80
C ASP A 73 -27.60 2.88 11.03
N TRP A 74 -27.10 2.24 9.96
CA TRP A 74 -25.84 1.50 10.03
C TRP A 74 -24.65 2.43 10.28
N ARG A 75 -24.49 3.51 9.52
CA ARG A 75 -23.34 4.41 9.67
C ARG A 75 -23.38 5.24 10.96
N ASN A 76 -24.56 5.50 11.53
CA ASN A 76 -24.72 6.23 12.79
C ASN A 76 -24.24 5.42 14.02
N GLN A 77 -23.95 4.13 13.86
CA GLN A 77 -23.33 3.32 14.91
C GLN A 77 -21.88 3.75 15.17
N PHE A 78 -21.21 4.35 14.18
CA PHE A 78 -19.83 4.81 14.32
C PHE A 78 -19.78 6.25 14.84
N LYS A 79 -18.98 6.49 15.86
CA LYS A 79 -18.76 7.83 16.41
C LYS A 79 -18.13 8.76 15.39
N LYS A 80 -17.20 8.21 14.57
CA LYS A 80 -16.58 8.88 13.42
C LYS A 80 -16.23 7.86 12.34
N ILE A 81 -16.25 8.33 11.09
CA ILE A 81 -15.71 7.63 9.94
C ILE A 81 -14.42 8.37 9.55
N VAL A 82 -13.30 7.66 9.58
CA VAL A 82 -11.99 8.20 9.22
C VAL A 82 -11.67 7.81 7.79
N PHE A 83 -11.35 8.79 6.97
CA PHE A 83 -10.91 8.64 5.58
C PHE A 83 -9.40 8.91 5.48
N VAL A 84 -8.72 8.23 4.59
CA VAL A 84 -7.26 8.40 4.40
C VAL A 84 -6.91 9.50 3.40
N SER A 85 -7.91 10.05 2.70
CA SER A 85 -7.74 11.22 1.81
C SER A 85 -9.04 12.00 1.63
N HIS A 86 -8.93 13.27 1.25
CA HIS A 86 -10.08 14.10 0.86
C HIS A 86 -10.80 13.54 -0.36
N TRP A 87 -10.04 12.98 -1.33
CA TRP A 87 -10.61 12.32 -2.49
C TRP A 87 -11.48 11.13 -2.08
N GLN A 88 -11.01 10.27 -1.17
CA GLN A 88 -11.78 9.15 -0.67
C GLN A 88 -13.06 9.63 0.03
N GLN A 89 -12.97 10.64 0.91
CA GLN A 89 -14.13 11.22 1.59
C GLN A 89 -15.17 11.72 0.58
N GLN A 90 -14.74 12.44 -0.46
CA GLN A 90 -15.60 12.92 -1.53
C GLN A 90 -16.26 11.75 -2.29
N MET A 91 -15.52 10.68 -2.58
CA MET A 91 -16.07 9.52 -3.27
C MET A 91 -17.12 8.80 -2.42
N TYR A 92 -16.89 8.62 -1.13
CA TYR A 92 -17.90 8.06 -0.21
C TYR A 92 -19.14 8.95 -0.08
N HIS A 93 -18.97 10.27 -0.09
CA HIS A 93 -20.10 11.20 -0.14
C HIS A 93 -20.89 11.04 -1.44
N THR A 94 -20.21 11.04 -2.58
CA THR A 94 -20.87 11.00 -3.91
C THR A 94 -21.55 9.65 -4.17
N VAL A 95 -20.90 8.54 -3.81
CA VAL A 95 -21.36 7.18 -4.19
C VAL A 95 -22.31 6.59 -3.16
N LEU A 96 -22.06 6.84 -1.86
CA LEU A 96 -22.79 6.21 -0.76
C LEU A 96 -23.59 7.20 0.09
N GLY A 97 -23.55 8.51 -0.21
CA GLY A 97 -24.28 9.53 0.53
C GLY A 97 -23.77 9.76 1.95
N VAL A 98 -22.52 9.41 2.26
CA VAL A 98 -21.94 9.64 3.60
C VAL A 98 -21.75 11.14 3.83
N PRO A 99 -22.37 11.77 4.85
CA PRO A 99 -22.24 13.20 5.09
C PRO A 99 -20.80 13.58 5.47
N TYR A 100 -20.31 14.72 5.00
CA TYR A 100 -18.99 15.24 5.39
C TYR A 100 -18.86 15.46 6.89
N SER A 101 -19.94 15.86 7.57
CA SER A 101 -19.98 16.08 9.03
C SER A 101 -19.72 14.81 9.85
N GLN A 102 -19.99 13.64 9.29
CA GLN A 102 -19.77 12.35 9.95
C GLN A 102 -18.34 11.85 9.82
N GLY A 103 -17.61 12.38 8.83
CA GLY A 103 -16.26 11.99 8.49
C GLY A 103 -15.18 12.95 9.01
N ILE A 104 -13.96 12.44 9.05
CA ILE A 104 -12.73 13.20 9.22
C ILE A 104 -11.65 12.58 8.33
N VAL A 105 -10.77 13.43 7.78
CA VAL A 105 -9.61 12.94 7.01
C VAL A 105 -8.38 12.90 7.91
N ILE A 106 -7.79 11.71 8.05
CA ILE A 106 -6.49 11.49 8.67
C ILE A 106 -5.65 10.73 7.64
N LYS A 107 -4.67 11.42 7.06
CA LYS A 107 -3.83 10.84 6.02
C LYS A 107 -2.97 9.72 6.57
N ASN A 108 -2.68 8.74 5.72
CA ASN A 108 -1.70 7.72 6.02
C ASN A 108 -0.32 8.34 6.24
N ALA A 109 0.48 7.70 7.09
CA ALA A 109 1.88 8.05 7.32
C ALA A 109 2.70 6.77 7.45
N ILE A 110 3.97 6.86 7.09
CA ILE A 110 4.95 5.78 7.26
C ILE A 110 6.12 6.28 8.10
N ASP A 111 6.80 5.35 8.75
CA ASP A 111 8.09 5.67 9.36
C ASP A 111 9.08 6.13 8.28
N PRO A 112 9.93 7.11 8.55
CA PRO A 112 10.97 7.51 7.60
C PRO A 112 11.90 6.33 7.29
N ILE A 113 12.45 6.30 6.09
CA ILE A 113 13.48 5.33 5.73
C ILE A 113 14.71 5.65 6.58
N PRO A 114 15.29 4.67 7.30
CA PRO A 114 16.49 4.87 8.10
C PRO A 114 17.63 5.46 7.25
N GLN A 115 18.37 6.42 7.82
CA GLN A 115 19.44 7.11 7.09
C GLN A 115 20.54 6.15 6.61
N GLU A 116 20.78 5.07 7.37
CA GLU A 116 21.74 4.02 7.01
C GLU A 116 21.32 3.21 5.79
N TYR A 117 20.04 3.24 5.37
CA TYR A 117 19.59 2.59 4.15
C TYR A 117 19.76 3.49 2.92
N ILE A 118 19.94 4.79 3.14
CA ILE A 118 20.22 5.75 2.07
C ILE A 118 21.72 5.77 1.84
N ASP A 119 22.19 4.87 0.98
CA ASP A 119 23.59 4.84 0.60
C ASP A 119 23.91 5.96 -0.38
N LYS A 120 24.38 7.08 0.17
CA LYS A 120 24.76 8.25 -0.63
C LYS A 120 25.99 8.00 -1.51
N SER A 121 26.81 6.98 -1.21
CA SER A 121 27.97 6.63 -2.02
C SER A 121 27.56 5.94 -3.33
N GLU A 122 26.46 5.16 -3.29
CA GLU A 122 25.84 4.58 -4.50
C GLU A 122 24.92 5.57 -5.23
N LEU A 123 24.45 6.63 -4.53
CA LEU A 123 23.71 7.74 -5.12
C LEU A 123 24.63 8.88 -5.57
N ASP A 124 25.93 8.64 -5.59
CA ASP A 124 26.89 9.64 -6.06
C ASP A 124 26.44 10.18 -7.43
N GLN A 125 26.49 11.49 -7.57
CA GLN A 125 26.19 12.17 -8.84
C GLN A 125 27.01 11.61 -10.02
N SER A 126 28.10 10.89 -9.76
CA SER A 126 28.85 10.14 -10.76
C SER A 126 28.02 8.99 -11.34
N ASP A 127 27.21 8.27 -10.55
CA ASP A 127 26.38 7.16 -11.04
C ASP A 127 25.25 7.66 -11.95
N ILE A 128 24.60 8.78 -11.60
CA ILE A 128 23.61 9.42 -12.48
C ILE A 128 24.28 9.91 -13.77
N ARG A 129 25.47 10.50 -13.68
CA ARG A 129 26.23 10.96 -14.84
C ARG A 129 26.76 9.82 -15.72
N HIS A 130 26.95 8.63 -15.15
CA HIS A 130 27.36 7.42 -15.88
C HIS A 130 26.19 6.53 -16.29
N GLY A 131 24.95 7.00 -16.11
CA GLY A 131 23.74 6.34 -16.59
C GLY A 131 23.20 5.20 -15.73
N LYS A 132 23.75 4.97 -14.54
CA LYS A 132 23.27 3.91 -13.64
C LYS A 132 22.07 4.32 -12.82
N ILE A 133 20.95 4.61 -13.48
CA ILE A 133 19.70 4.98 -12.80
C ILE A 133 18.94 3.73 -12.41
N ARG A 134 18.62 3.59 -11.12
CA ARG A 134 17.80 2.51 -10.57
C ARG A 134 16.35 2.93 -10.43
N LEU A 135 15.46 2.23 -11.10
CA LEU A 135 14.03 2.34 -10.96
C LEU A 135 13.53 1.24 -10.03
N ILE A 136 12.53 1.54 -9.21
CA ILE A 136 11.86 0.55 -8.36
C ILE A 136 10.37 0.54 -8.61
N TYR A 137 9.77 -0.66 -8.65
CA TYR A 137 8.34 -0.91 -8.64
C TYR A 137 8.00 -1.85 -7.50
N HIS A 138 7.13 -1.44 -6.57
CA HIS A 138 6.78 -2.27 -5.41
C HIS A 138 5.27 -2.37 -5.08
N PRO A 139 4.35 -1.92 -5.92
CA PRO A 139 2.94 -2.27 -5.84
C PRO A 139 2.67 -3.71 -6.32
N THR A 140 1.46 -4.22 -6.05
CA THR A 140 0.98 -5.48 -6.64
C THR A 140 0.88 -5.38 -8.16
N PRO A 141 1.02 -6.49 -8.92
CA PRO A 141 1.24 -6.45 -10.37
C PRO A 141 0.09 -5.80 -11.16
N HIS A 142 -1.17 -5.95 -10.70
CA HIS A 142 -2.35 -5.37 -11.38
C HIS A 142 -2.39 -3.83 -11.38
N ARG A 143 -1.44 -3.18 -10.71
CA ARG A 143 -1.39 -1.71 -10.58
C ARG A 143 -0.53 -1.04 -11.66
N GLY A 144 -0.28 -1.72 -12.77
CA GLY A 144 0.40 -1.16 -13.93
C GLY A 144 1.73 -1.79 -14.29
N LEU A 145 2.11 -2.95 -13.70
CA LEU A 145 3.36 -3.64 -14.06
C LEU A 145 3.37 -4.06 -15.53
N GLU A 146 2.23 -4.47 -16.08
CA GLU A 146 2.05 -4.84 -17.49
C GLU A 146 2.29 -3.66 -18.45
N ILE A 147 2.11 -2.43 -17.96
CA ILE A 147 2.44 -1.22 -18.72
C ILE A 147 3.91 -0.85 -18.53
N LEU A 148 4.41 -0.97 -17.28
CA LEU A 148 5.77 -0.56 -16.96
C LEU A 148 6.82 -1.34 -17.74
N VAL A 149 6.69 -2.68 -17.81
CA VAL A 149 7.71 -3.55 -18.41
C VAL A 149 7.97 -3.22 -19.87
N PRO A 150 6.97 -3.18 -20.78
CA PRO A 150 7.22 -2.82 -22.16
C PRO A 150 7.70 -1.38 -22.34
N VAL A 151 7.23 -0.44 -21.52
CA VAL A 151 7.74 0.95 -21.55
C VAL A 151 9.21 1.01 -21.13
N PHE A 152 9.59 0.27 -20.09
CA PHE A 152 10.97 0.19 -19.64
C PHE A 152 11.89 -0.39 -20.71
N GLN A 153 11.46 -1.44 -21.42
CA GLN A 153 12.21 -2.02 -22.53
C GLN A 153 12.39 -1.03 -23.69
N GLU A 154 11.36 -0.21 -23.96
CA GLU A 154 11.49 0.84 -24.97
C GLU A 154 12.47 1.93 -24.51
N MET A 155 12.44 2.30 -23.23
CA MET A 155 13.38 3.28 -22.65
C MET A 155 14.83 2.82 -22.75
N LEU A 156 15.13 1.51 -22.64
CA LEU A 156 16.47 0.96 -22.76
C LEU A 156 17.13 1.23 -24.10
N LYS A 157 16.37 1.46 -25.17
CA LYS A 157 16.92 1.83 -26.48
C LYS A 157 17.62 3.20 -26.48
N TYR A 158 17.21 4.07 -25.55
CA TYR A 158 17.73 5.43 -25.41
C TYR A 158 18.62 5.60 -24.17
N HIS A 159 18.40 4.74 -23.16
CA HIS A 159 19.06 4.78 -21.85
C HIS A 159 19.48 3.36 -21.44
N PRO A 160 20.57 2.80 -22.03
CA PRO A 160 20.95 1.40 -21.82
C PRO A 160 21.41 1.08 -20.39
N ASP A 161 21.78 2.08 -19.60
CA ASP A 161 22.34 1.92 -18.26
C ASP A 161 21.29 2.03 -17.12
N ILE A 162 19.99 2.04 -17.43
CA ILE A 162 18.94 1.98 -16.42
C ILE A 162 18.69 0.55 -15.97
N HIS A 163 18.27 0.38 -14.70
CA HIS A 163 17.88 -0.91 -14.12
C HIS A 163 16.54 -0.81 -13.41
N LEU A 164 15.70 -1.85 -13.53
CA LEU A 164 14.39 -1.91 -12.86
C LEU A 164 14.35 -3.06 -11.85
N ASP A 165 14.18 -2.70 -10.58
CA ASP A 165 13.93 -3.65 -9.49
C ASP A 165 12.41 -3.78 -9.25
N VAL A 166 11.88 -5.02 -9.29
CA VAL A 166 10.45 -5.31 -9.17
C VAL A 166 10.16 -6.13 -7.93
N PHE A 167 9.51 -5.51 -6.94
CA PHE A 167 9.04 -6.12 -5.69
C PHE A 167 7.53 -6.28 -5.75
N SER A 168 7.03 -7.32 -6.42
CA SER A 168 5.61 -7.41 -6.76
C SER A 168 5.10 -8.83 -6.69
N SER A 169 4.07 -9.07 -5.88
CA SER A 169 3.36 -10.35 -5.78
C SER A 169 2.12 -10.20 -4.91
N PHE A 170 1.05 -10.93 -5.20
CA PHE A 170 -0.10 -11.06 -4.31
C PHE A 170 0.15 -11.96 -3.08
N LYS A 171 1.30 -12.63 -3.01
CA LYS A 171 1.73 -13.38 -1.81
C LYS A 171 1.80 -12.50 -0.57
N LEU A 172 2.01 -11.18 -0.74
CA LEU A 172 1.90 -10.16 0.30
C LEU A 172 0.59 -10.29 1.11
N TYR A 173 -0.52 -10.64 0.45
CA TYR A 173 -1.83 -10.82 1.06
C TYR A 173 -2.20 -12.30 1.29
N GLY A 174 -1.28 -13.23 1.06
CA GLY A 174 -1.58 -14.66 1.07
C GLY A 174 -2.34 -15.17 -0.15
N TRP A 175 -2.48 -14.34 -1.18
CA TRP A 175 -3.25 -14.64 -2.40
C TRP A 175 -2.33 -15.04 -3.56
N GLY A 176 -1.37 -15.94 -3.32
CA GLY A 176 -0.39 -16.35 -4.33
C GLY A 176 -1.01 -16.90 -5.62
N GLU A 177 -2.23 -17.45 -5.57
CA GLU A 177 -2.97 -17.89 -6.75
C GLU A 177 -3.28 -16.73 -7.73
N ARG A 178 -3.40 -15.50 -7.24
CA ARG A 178 -3.62 -14.31 -8.07
C ARG A 178 -2.39 -13.87 -8.86
N ASP A 179 -1.22 -14.45 -8.58
CA ASP A 179 -0.01 -14.24 -9.37
C ASP A 179 -0.04 -15.01 -10.70
N LYS A 180 -0.90 -16.03 -10.85
CA LYS A 180 -0.95 -16.88 -12.05
C LYS A 180 -1.04 -16.11 -13.37
N PRO A 181 -1.92 -15.08 -13.52
CA PRO A 181 -2.01 -14.30 -14.76
C PRO A 181 -0.73 -13.53 -15.09
N TYR A 182 0.15 -13.30 -14.11
CA TYR A 182 1.37 -12.50 -14.24
C TYR A 182 2.64 -13.34 -14.35
N GLN A 183 2.53 -14.68 -14.39
CA GLN A 183 3.71 -15.56 -14.41
C GLN A 183 4.61 -15.33 -15.62
N GLU A 184 4.02 -15.18 -16.80
CA GLU A 184 4.78 -14.89 -18.03
C GLU A 184 5.56 -13.58 -17.90
N LEU A 185 4.92 -12.54 -17.38
CA LEU A 185 5.54 -11.23 -17.12
C LEU A 185 6.67 -11.33 -16.08
N PHE A 186 6.48 -12.12 -15.02
CA PHE A 186 7.51 -12.35 -14.02
C PHE A 186 8.72 -13.10 -14.59
N GLU A 187 8.50 -14.10 -15.47
CA GLU A 187 9.59 -14.80 -16.15
C GLU A 187 10.31 -13.89 -17.14
N GLU A 188 9.59 -13.02 -17.86
CA GLU A 188 10.19 -12.00 -18.72
C GLU A 188 11.13 -11.09 -17.93
N ILE A 189 10.69 -10.58 -16.76
CA ILE A 189 11.51 -9.74 -15.88
C ILE A 189 12.75 -10.50 -15.40
N LYS A 190 12.60 -11.76 -14.95
CA LYS A 190 13.70 -12.59 -14.44
C LYS A 190 14.79 -12.86 -15.49
N ASN A 191 14.39 -13.00 -16.75
CA ASN A 191 15.29 -13.32 -17.84
C ASN A 191 15.92 -12.07 -18.51
N HIS A 192 15.50 -10.87 -18.09
CA HIS A 192 15.99 -9.63 -18.71
C HIS A 192 17.23 -9.09 -17.97
N PRO A 193 18.33 -8.73 -18.68
CA PRO A 193 19.59 -8.32 -18.04
C PRO A 193 19.50 -7.02 -17.22
N ASN A 194 18.56 -6.13 -17.57
CA ASN A 194 18.37 -4.84 -16.92
C ASN A 194 17.18 -4.83 -15.94
N MET A 195 16.61 -5.98 -15.60
CA MET A 195 15.51 -6.09 -14.63
C MET A 195 15.84 -7.15 -13.58
N THR A 196 15.33 -6.97 -12.36
CA THR A 196 15.42 -7.98 -11.29
C THR A 196 14.04 -8.17 -10.65
N TYR A 197 13.57 -9.41 -10.63
CA TYR A 197 12.34 -9.78 -9.95
C TYR A 197 12.63 -10.30 -8.55
N HIS A 198 12.16 -9.58 -7.53
CA HIS A 198 12.33 -9.94 -6.12
C HIS A 198 11.10 -10.62 -5.51
N GLY A 199 9.94 -10.49 -6.14
CA GLY A 199 8.68 -11.03 -5.60
C GLY A 199 8.20 -10.29 -4.35
N SER A 200 7.71 -11.03 -3.35
CA SER A 200 7.30 -10.51 -2.04
C SER A 200 8.44 -10.67 -1.05
N VAL A 201 8.90 -9.56 -0.51
CA VAL A 201 10.01 -9.49 0.46
C VAL A 201 9.53 -8.88 1.79
N SER A 202 10.39 -8.90 2.81
CA SER A 202 10.11 -8.21 4.07
C SER A 202 10.08 -6.69 3.89
N GLN A 203 9.41 -5.98 4.81
CA GLN A 203 9.39 -4.51 4.80
C GLN A 203 10.79 -3.91 4.96
N ASP A 204 11.67 -4.57 5.72
CA ASP A 204 13.05 -4.11 5.92
C ASP A 204 13.86 -4.20 4.62
N GLU A 205 13.76 -5.32 3.89
CA GLU A 205 14.41 -5.50 2.58
C GLU A 205 13.88 -4.50 1.56
N LEU A 206 12.55 -4.29 1.53
CA LEU A 206 11.95 -3.30 0.63
C LEU A 206 12.45 -1.89 0.94
N ARG A 207 12.51 -1.50 2.23
CA ARG A 207 12.98 -0.16 2.64
C ARG A 207 14.45 0.07 2.28
N LYS A 208 15.30 -0.96 2.39
CA LYS A 208 16.69 -0.91 1.92
C LYS A 208 16.77 -0.70 0.41
N ALA A 209 15.92 -1.38 -0.36
CA ALA A 209 15.86 -1.22 -1.81
C ALA A 209 15.35 0.18 -2.21
N ILE A 210 14.32 0.70 -1.53
CA ILE A 210 13.82 2.07 -1.76
C ILE A 210 14.92 3.10 -1.47
N GLY A 211 15.71 2.91 -0.39
CA GLY A 211 16.82 3.81 -0.04
C GLY A 211 17.93 3.88 -1.11
N LYS A 212 18.02 2.86 -1.98
CA LYS A 212 18.98 2.77 -3.09
C LYS A 212 18.38 3.12 -4.46
N ALA A 213 17.08 3.33 -4.54
CA ALA A 213 16.39 3.66 -5.77
C ALA A 213 16.43 5.16 -6.05
N HIS A 214 16.50 5.52 -7.33
CA HIS A 214 16.47 6.91 -7.80
C HIS A 214 15.05 7.33 -8.19
N ILE A 215 14.26 6.38 -8.74
CA ILE A 215 12.93 6.66 -9.30
C ILE A 215 11.96 5.57 -8.86
N PHE A 216 10.85 5.97 -8.25
CA PHE A 216 9.68 5.11 -8.09
C PHE A 216 8.89 5.09 -9.41
N ALA A 217 8.97 3.98 -10.14
CA ALA A 217 8.32 3.81 -11.44
C ALA A 217 6.92 3.22 -11.25
N TYR A 218 5.90 4.08 -11.16
CA TYR A 218 4.54 3.67 -10.87
C TYR A 218 3.52 4.21 -11.88
N PRO A 219 3.32 3.55 -13.03
CA PRO A 219 2.26 3.89 -13.98
C PRO A 219 0.91 3.35 -13.49
N SER A 220 0.39 3.93 -12.40
CA SER A 220 -0.85 3.44 -11.78
C SER A 220 -2.03 3.51 -12.72
N ILE A 221 -2.69 2.36 -12.91
CA ILE A 221 -3.99 2.23 -13.58
C ILE A 221 -5.11 1.89 -12.59
N TRP A 222 -4.77 1.82 -11.30
CA TRP A 222 -5.68 1.50 -10.22
C TRP A 222 -6.08 2.76 -9.45
N GLN A 223 -7.35 2.85 -9.06
CA GLN A 223 -7.79 3.95 -8.21
C GLN A 223 -7.28 3.73 -6.79
N GLU A 224 -6.57 4.74 -6.28
CA GLU A 224 -5.95 4.69 -4.96
C GLU A 224 -6.71 5.57 -3.98
N THR A 225 -6.98 5.05 -2.79
CA THR A 225 -7.53 5.84 -1.68
C THR A 225 -6.47 6.74 -1.06
N SER A 226 -5.29 6.17 -0.82
CA SER A 226 -4.06 6.84 -0.37
C SER A 226 -2.91 5.85 -0.51
N CYS A 227 -2.11 5.97 -1.55
CA CYS A 227 -1.03 5.05 -1.83
C CYS A 227 0.11 5.20 -0.82
N LEU A 228 0.46 4.14 -0.10
CA LEU A 228 1.62 4.12 0.80
C LEU A 228 2.94 3.90 0.05
N CYS A 229 2.87 3.52 -1.22
CA CYS A 229 4.05 3.30 -2.03
C CYS A 229 4.65 4.61 -2.58
N ALA A 230 3.85 5.69 -2.64
CA ALA A 230 4.24 6.98 -3.21
C ALA A 230 4.77 7.98 -2.20
#